data_36b9bae5efb014d83ad609c2916c228c
#
_entry.id   36b9bae5efb014d83ad609c2916c228c
#
_cell.length_a   1.000
_cell.length_b   1.000
_cell.length_c   1.000
_cell.angle_alpha   90.00
_cell.angle_beta   90.00
_cell.angle_gamma   90.00
#
_symmetry.space_group_name_H-M   'P 1'
#
loop_
_entity.id
_entity.type
_entity.pdbx_description
1 polymer ?
#
loop_
_entity_poly.entity_id
_entity_poly.type
_entity_poly.pdbx_seq_one_letter_code
_entity_poly.pdbx_strand_id
1 'polypeptide(L)'
;MTKFLAMLGLSASAVLLTACSGGSDDTPTTTAPASSIPAVATYLPAQGEQAAYIDTRLKLSFDAPPVLGTSGTIKVYKASDSSLVDTIDVSSAIVSAGAETQTVMPYANTEIDQIGKNVANLTQWRYVYYQPVTIAGNTATIKLHDGVLAYNTDYYVTMDPGTLAGRSNGAPLTAITGAKGWTFHTKAAPGSKTAVTVDDDGNADFRSVQGALNWIMANGCIATACANAADAKTITIKNGTYNEMLFLRNVNNLTITGESRAGVVVGYDNYESYNPSTGGSKTSVQTTLTNELGATRRALGGGRAVLLVENADMLKLNNFTLKNPHVKKAIYNNQAETIYFNASTLNGSRLVATSMNFISTQDTIQTKGWAWFYQSYIAGDVDFIWGSPFAVLFEESELHTVYDPTGAASGTYSGGYLFQARDTYGYPGFVVLNSSLTADATVPAGSTWLARSGGQTVAGGYCTTMLTGGSLANANYYCDNIAYINNKIGPHIAGAGWYTAPLPNPVVPSVTAGWRESGSADLNGKPLDVSGRTGYAGTNLDLSAINTRAKVFAGWNSGAGWVPAP
;
A
#
# COMPACT_ATOMS: atom_id res chain seq x y z
N MET A 1 -65.54 21.55 5.93
CA MET A 1 -66.32 21.35 7.18
C MET A 1 -65.27 21.30 8.29
N THR A 2 -65.20 22.32 8.96
CA THR A 2 -65.52 22.82 10.30
C THR A 2 -64.28 22.75 11.19
N LYS A 3 -63.60 23.84 11.44
CA LYS A 3 -63.66 24.92 12.44
C LYS A 3 -63.57 24.43 13.89
N PHE A 4 -62.59 24.96 14.68
CA PHE A 4 -62.68 25.87 15.85
C PHE A 4 -61.28 25.89 16.52
N LEU A 5 -60.55 26.92 16.71
CA LEU A 5 -60.56 28.25 17.32
C LEU A 5 -60.85 28.28 18.84
N ALA A 6 -59.89 28.76 19.62
CA ALA A 6 -60.00 29.69 20.77
C ALA A 6 -58.63 29.69 21.52
N MET A 7 -57.93 30.70 21.65
CA MET A 7 -57.94 32.06 22.21
C MET A 7 -57.79 32.15 23.73
N LEU A 8 -56.83 33.02 24.09
CA LEU A 8 -56.65 33.95 25.23
C LEU A 8 -55.96 33.44 26.50
N GLY A 9 -54.93 34.16 26.93
CA GLY A 9 -54.98 35.25 27.84
C GLY A 9 -53.62 35.88 28.19
N LEU A 10 -53.57 37.17 28.00
CA LEU A 10 -52.55 38.10 28.47
C LEU A 10 -52.49 38.24 30.00
N SER A 11 -51.29 38.55 30.53
CA SER A 11 -51.16 39.59 31.54
C SER A 11 -49.76 40.21 31.53
N ALA A 12 -49.71 41.48 31.29
CA ALA A 12 -48.58 42.37 31.41
C ALA A 12 -48.47 42.88 32.85
N SER A 13 -47.24 43.07 33.31
CA SER A 13 -46.97 44.01 34.40
C SER A 13 -45.68 44.76 34.10
N ALA A 14 -45.83 46.01 33.79
CA ALA A 14 -44.77 46.99 33.66
C ALA A 14 -44.41 47.56 35.03
N VAL A 15 -43.14 47.70 35.33
CA VAL A 15 -42.64 48.65 36.33
C VAL A 15 -41.58 49.51 35.69
N LEU A 16 -41.89 50.78 35.56
CA LEU A 16 -40.94 51.86 35.29
C LEU A 16 -40.21 52.23 36.57
N LEU A 17 -38.91 52.46 36.47
CA LEU A 17 -38.21 53.46 37.29
C LEU A 17 -36.94 53.96 36.57
N THR A 18 -37.04 55.18 36.17
CA THR A 18 -36.15 56.34 36.09
C THR A 18 -34.64 56.17 35.97
N ALA A 19 -34.16 56.95 35.02
CA ALA A 19 -32.83 57.26 34.57
C ALA A 19 -31.89 57.82 35.63
N CYS A 20 -30.59 57.54 35.46
CA CYS A 20 -29.53 58.53 35.63
C CYS A 20 -28.40 58.27 34.63
N SER A 21 -27.97 59.31 33.99
CA SER A 21 -26.97 59.43 32.96
C SER A 21 -25.55 59.12 33.45
N GLY A 22 -24.78 58.46 32.60
CA GLY A 22 -23.33 58.33 32.70
C GLY A 22 -22.81 57.58 31.51
N GLY A 23 -22.32 58.33 30.49
CA GLY A 23 -21.77 57.70 29.30
C GLY A 23 -20.44 57.03 29.57
N SER A 24 -20.30 55.83 29.07
CA SER A 24 -19.04 55.21 28.67
C SER A 24 -19.34 54.33 27.48
N ASP A 25 -18.65 54.58 26.37
CA ASP A 25 -18.64 53.77 25.18
C ASP A 25 -18.04 52.40 25.53
N ASP A 26 -18.86 51.45 25.90
CA ASP A 26 -18.48 50.03 25.95
C ASP A 26 -18.85 49.38 24.61
N THR A 27 -17.91 49.40 23.69
CA THR A 27 -17.89 48.48 22.56
C THR A 27 -17.82 47.07 23.16
N PRO A 28 -18.73 46.13 22.83
CA PRO A 28 -18.60 44.76 23.31
C PRO A 28 -17.33 44.14 22.70
N THR A 29 -16.27 44.07 23.49
CA THR A 29 -15.11 43.20 23.19
C THR A 29 -15.64 41.77 23.21
N THR A 30 -15.86 41.23 22.04
CA THR A 30 -16.02 39.78 21.89
C THR A 30 -14.70 39.13 22.33
N THR A 31 -14.61 38.79 23.59
CA THR A 31 -13.53 37.93 24.09
C THR A 31 -13.60 36.62 23.32
N ALA A 32 -12.57 36.35 22.53
CA ALA A 32 -12.42 35.05 21.89
C ALA A 32 -12.55 33.97 22.98
N PRO A 33 -13.25 32.86 22.69
CA PRO A 33 -13.42 31.79 23.67
C PRO A 33 -12.05 31.38 24.20
N ALA A 34 -11.95 31.23 25.51
CA ALA A 34 -10.69 30.83 26.16
C ALA A 34 -10.23 29.50 25.59
N SER A 35 -8.97 29.44 25.18
CA SER A 35 -8.35 28.18 24.76
C SER A 35 -8.36 27.20 25.91
N SER A 36 -8.82 25.97 25.65
CA SER A 36 -8.76 24.89 26.64
C SER A 36 -8.01 23.70 26.07
N ILE A 37 -7.14 23.14 26.89
CA ILE A 37 -6.50 21.88 26.62
C ILE A 37 -6.94 20.91 27.73
N PRO A 38 -7.59 19.80 27.39
CA PRO A 38 -7.97 18.80 28.37
C PRO A 38 -6.73 18.20 29.03
N ALA A 39 -6.85 17.74 30.26
CA ALA A 39 -5.81 17.00 30.95
C ALA A 39 -5.70 15.58 30.36
N VAL A 40 -5.11 15.45 29.18
CA VAL A 40 -4.80 14.16 28.54
C VAL A 40 -3.49 13.64 29.08
N ALA A 41 -3.38 12.35 29.32
CA ALA A 41 -2.18 11.75 29.91
C ALA A 41 -0.95 11.97 29.03
N THR A 42 -1.12 11.90 27.71
CA THR A 42 -0.04 12.14 26.77
C THR A 42 -0.58 12.67 25.43
N TYR A 43 0.01 13.75 24.97
CA TYR A 43 -0.13 14.27 23.61
C TYR A 43 1.14 13.92 22.82
N LEU A 44 0.99 13.53 21.56
CA LEU A 44 2.10 13.46 20.62
C LEU A 44 1.68 14.12 19.29
N PRO A 45 2.35 15.18 18.82
CA PRO A 45 3.46 15.89 19.47
C PRO A 45 3.08 16.38 20.86
N ALA A 46 4.06 16.48 21.78
CA ALA A 46 3.80 17.01 23.11
C ALA A 46 3.28 18.46 23.02
N GLN A 47 2.52 18.89 24.03
CA GLN A 47 2.08 20.27 24.09
C GLN A 47 3.26 21.24 24.05
N GLY A 48 3.30 22.11 23.04
CA GLY A 48 4.38 23.06 22.84
C GLY A 48 5.69 22.46 22.32
N GLU A 49 5.67 21.22 21.80
CA GLU A 49 6.86 20.58 21.23
C GLU A 49 7.50 21.46 20.15
N GLN A 50 8.83 21.62 20.19
CA GLN A 50 9.57 22.52 19.31
C GLN A 50 10.25 21.83 18.12
N ALA A 51 10.12 20.53 18.00
CA ALA A 51 10.76 19.73 16.95
C ALA A 51 9.89 18.58 16.45
N ALA A 52 8.59 18.82 16.34
CA ALA A 52 7.65 17.85 15.80
C ALA A 52 7.97 17.53 14.33
N TYR A 53 7.76 16.30 13.93
CA TYR A 53 7.99 15.86 12.54
C TYR A 53 6.86 16.32 11.64
N ILE A 54 7.15 16.64 10.36
CA ILE A 54 6.12 17.06 9.40
C ILE A 54 5.17 15.93 9.00
N ASP A 55 5.59 14.72 9.22
CA ASP A 55 4.85 13.48 8.95
C ASP A 55 4.36 12.81 10.25
N THR A 56 4.32 13.60 11.33
CA THR A 56 3.87 13.10 12.64
C THR A 56 2.41 12.66 12.58
N ARG A 57 2.12 11.59 13.28
CA ARG A 57 0.75 11.22 13.62
C ARG A 57 0.38 11.84 14.95
N LEU A 58 -0.78 12.47 15.02
CA LEU A 58 -1.27 12.99 16.28
C LEU A 58 -1.73 11.81 17.15
N LYS A 59 -1.29 11.75 18.40
CA LYS A 59 -1.70 10.68 19.32
C LYS A 59 -2.24 11.26 20.62
N LEU A 60 -3.29 10.63 21.13
CA LEU A 60 -3.91 10.92 22.41
C LEU A 60 -3.99 9.64 23.22
N SER A 61 -3.42 9.63 24.43
CA SER A 61 -3.47 8.48 25.33
C SER A 61 -4.53 8.69 26.41
N PHE A 62 -5.23 7.61 26.73
CA PHE A 62 -6.37 7.58 27.64
C PHE A 62 -6.17 6.56 28.77
N ASP A 63 -7.00 6.61 29.81
CA ASP A 63 -6.97 5.67 30.93
C ASP A 63 -7.48 4.26 30.52
N ALA A 64 -8.35 4.23 29.52
CA ALA A 64 -8.91 3.02 28.89
C ALA A 64 -9.11 3.28 27.39
N PRO A 65 -9.37 2.24 26.57
CA PRO A 65 -9.61 2.42 25.15
C PRO A 65 -10.69 3.48 24.88
N PRO A 66 -10.38 4.55 24.12
CA PRO A 66 -11.36 5.56 23.78
C PRO A 66 -12.34 5.04 22.73
N VAL A 67 -13.47 5.73 22.58
CA VAL A 67 -14.47 5.44 21.56
C VAL A 67 -14.43 6.55 20.52
N LEU A 68 -14.30 6.16 19.25
CA LEU A 68 -14.43 7.09 18.13
C LEU A 68 -15.90 7.48 17.96
N GLY A 69 -16.16 8.78 17.87
CA GLY A 69 -17.48 9.32 17.57
C GLY A 69 -17.94 9.05 16.14
N THR A 70 -19.18 9.36 15.86
CA THR A 70 -19.80 9.26 14.53
C THR A 70 -19.94 10.62 13.84
N SER A 71 -19.47 11.69 14.47
CA SER A 71 -19.50 13.06 13.96
C SER A 71 -18.44 13.90 14.65
N GLY A 72 -18.15 15.04 14.04
CA GLY A 72 -17.15 15.99 14.52
C GLY A 72 -15.87 15.96 13.70
N THR A 73 -15.05 16.98 13.91
CA THR A 73 -13.82 17.19 13.15
C THR A 73 -12.62 17.41 14.06
N ILE A 74 -11.45 17.01 13.57
CA ILE A 74 -10.13 17.38 14.10
C ILE A 74 -9.51 18.30 13.07
N LYS A 75 -9.11 19.51 13.46
CA LYS A 75 -8.57 20.52 12.55
C LYS A 75 -7.18 20.96 12.98
N VAL A 76 -6.33 21.16 12.00
CA VAL A 76 -4.99 21.73 12.19
C VAL A 76 -4.93 23.09 11.54
N TYR A 77 -4.42 24.05 12.26
CA TYR A 77 -4.27 25.43 11.82
C TYR A 77 -2.82 25.87 11.92
N LYS A 78 -2.40 26.71 11.00
CA LYS A 78 -1.14 27.44 11.11
C LYS A 78 -1.29 28.54 12.17
N ALA A 79 -0.35 28.60 13.12
CA ALA A 79 -0.52 29.51 14.27
C ALA A 79 -0.36 30.98 13.90
N SER A 80 0.41 31.31 12.84
CA SER A 80 0.74 32.68 12.46
C SER A 80 -0.46 33.52 11.99
N ASP A 81 -1.45 32.86 11.34
CA ASP A 81 -2.58 33.54 10.70
C ASP A 81 -3.91 32.81 10.89
N SER A 82 -3.89 31.72 11.65
CA SER A 82 -5.04 30.84 11.88
C SER A 82 -5.65 30.26 10.58
N SER A 83 -4.85 30.16 9.52
CA SER A 83 -5.30 29.48 8.31
C SER A 83 -5.48 27.99 8.56
N LEU A 84 -6.60 27.45 8.08
CA LEU A 84 -6.89 26.01 8.15
C LEU A 84 -5.93 25.25 7.23
N VAL A 85 -5.27 24.24 7.77
CA VAL A 85 -4.27 23.41 7.07
C VAL A 85 -4.81 22.05 6.75
N ASP A 86 -5.51 21.44 7.70
CA ASP A 86 -6.08 20.12 7.54
C ASP A 86 -7.36 19.94 8.33
N THR A 87 -8.25 19.07 7.83
CA THR A 87 -9.49 18.68 8.51
C THR A 87 -9.66 17.19 8.38
N ILE A 88 -9.80 16.50 9.51
CA ILE A 88 -10.18 15.11 9.61
C ILE A 88 -11.64 15.06 10.07
N ASP A 89 -12.53 14.59 9.22
CA ASP A 89 -13.95 14.44 9.51
C ASP A 89 -14.26 12.99 9.87
N VAL A 90 -14.56 12.74 11.14
CA VAL A 90 -14.85 11.38 11.61
C VAL A 90 -16.22 10.86 11.19
N SER A 91 -17.08 11.72 10.63
CA SER A 91 -18.35 11.32 10.02
C SER A 91 -18.18 10.79 8.60
N SER A 92 -17.01 11.02 7.97
CA SER A 92 -16.73 10.58 6.63
C SER A 92 -16.75 9.06 6.52
N ALA A 93 -17.49 8.54 5.55
CA ALA A 93 -17.64 7.11 5.32
C ALA A 93 -17.67 6.80 3.83
N ILE A 94 -17.03 5.71 3.45
CA ILE A 94 -17.16 5.16 2.11
C ILE A 94 -18.42 4.30 2.07
N VAL A 95 -19.34 4.65 1.22
CA VAL A 95 -20.62 3.95 1.09
C VAL A 95 -20.63 2.98 -0.08
N SER A 96 -19.80 3.22 -1.09
CA SER A 96 -19.69 2.36 -2.26
C SER A 96 -18.43 2.72 -3.05
N ALA A 97 -17.67 1.73 -3.43
CA ALA A 97 -16.50 1.91 -4.29
C ALA A 97 -16.84 1.58 -5.76
N GLY A 98 -17.93 2.13 -6.28
CA GLY A 98 -18.20 2.18 -7.71
C GLY A 98 -18.78 0.95 -8.40
N ALA A 99 -18.70 0.94 -9.74
CA ALA A 99 -19.43 0.04 -10.64
C ALA A 99 -19.01 -1.44 -10.59
N GLU A 100 -17.96 -1.77 -9.91
CA GLU A 100 -17.72 -3.15 -9.51
C GLU A 100 -18.63 -3.38 -8.33
N THR A 101 -19.40 -4.42 -8.32
CA THR A 101 -20.37 -4.85 -7.30
C THR A 101 -19.78 -4.79 -5.88
N GLN A 102 -19.46 -3.60 -5.44
CA GLN A 102 -18.84 -3.37 -4.16
C GLN A 102 -19.93 -3.23 -3.13
N THR A 103 -19.92 -4.10 -2.21
CA THR A 103 -20.65 -3.96 -0.98
C THR A 103 -20.19 -2.72 -0.22
N VAL A 104 -21.06 -2.21 0.60
CA VAL A 104 -20.75 -1.16 1.57
C VAL A 104 -19.43 -1.49 2.27
N MET A 105 -18.49 -0.57 2.23
CA MET A 105 -17.21 -0.76 2.92
C MET A 105 -17.45 -0.87 4.42
N PRO A 106 -16.77 -1.79 5.10
CA PRO A 106 -17.01 -2.01 6.53
C PRO A 106 -16.43 -0.93 7.43
N TYR A 107 -15.67 0.00 6.86
CA TYR A 107 -15.02 1.08 7.60
C TYR A 107 -15.90 2.33 7.56
N ALA A 108 -16.59 2.60 8.65
CA ALA A 108 -17.09 3.93 8.95
C ALA A 108 -15.90 4.87 9.23
N ASN A 109 -16.05 6.15 8.93
CA ASN A 109 -15.05 7.18 9.20
C ASN A 109 -13.74 7.02 8.41
N THR A 110 -13.82 6.52 7.18
CA THR A 110 -12.69 6.53 6.25
C THR A 110 -12.74 7.79 5.39
N GLU A 111 -11.59 8.37 5.15
CA GLU A 111 -11.41 9.53 4.28
C GLU A 111 -10.54 9.16 3.10
N ILE A 112 -10.33 10.13 2.22
CA ILE A 112 -9.45 10.00 1.07
C ILE A 112 -8.22 10.84 1.29
N ASP A 113 -7.06 10.22 1.10
CA ASP A 113 -5.78 10.89 1.11
C ASP A 113 -5.18 10.96 -0.30
N GLN A 114 -4.30 11.91 -0.49
CA GLN A 114 -3.58 12.16 -1.74
C GLN A 114 -2.10 11.92 -1.52
N ILE A 115 -1.70 10.65 -1.42
CA ILE A 115 -0.29 10.32 -1.18
C ILE A 115 0.58 10.77 -2.36
N GLY A 116 1.73 11.36 -2.04
CA GLY A 116 2.62 11.97 -3.03
C GLY A 116 2.21 13.37 -3.49
N LYS A 117 1.24 14.03 -2.85
CA LYS A 117 0.67 15.32 -3.27
C LYS A 117 1.69 16.45 -3.33
N ASN A 118 2.57 16.54 -2.35
CA ASN A 118 3.52 17.65 -2.22
C ASN A 118 4.89 17.36 -2.80
N VAL A 119 4.97 16.44 -3.72
CA VAL A 119 6.22 16.10 -4.40
C VAL A 119 6.48 17.08 -5.54
N ALA A 120 7.68 17.65 -5.60
CA ALA A 120 8.07 18.57 -6.66
C ALA A 120 7.98 17.88 -8.04
N ASN A 121 7.50 18.63 -9.03
CA ASN A 121 7.42 18.21 -10.44
C ASN A 121 6.57 16.97 -10.74
N LEU A 122 5.77 16.51 -9.81
CA LEU A 122 4.75 15.52 -10.07
C LEU A 122 3.42 16.19 -10.37
N THR A 123 2.83 15.82 -11.50
CA THR A 123 1.50 16.29 -11.91
C THR A 123 0.38 15.35 -11.47
N GLN A 124 0.74 14.23 -10.89
CA GLN A 124 -0.17 13.17 -10.49
C GLN A 124 0.25 12.62 -9.14
N TRP A 125 -0.73 12.36 -8.31
CA TRP A 125 -0.61 11.67 -7.02
C TRP A 125 -1.65 10.58 -6.95
N ARG A 126 -1.60 9.73 -5.91
CA ARG A 126 -2.58 8.67 -5.72
C ARG A 126 -3.64 9.07 -4.73
N TYR A 127 -4.87 8.71 -5.06
CA TYR A 127 -6.00 8.77 -4.15
C TYR A 127 -6.17 7.42 -3.51
N VAL A 128 -6.14 7.41 -2.21
CA VAL A 128 -6.32 6.20 -1.42
C VAL A 128 -7.31 6.47 -0.30
N TYR A 129 -8.16 5.50 -0.06
CA TYR A 129 -8.95 5.46 1.16
C TYR A 129 -8.06 5.01 2.30
N TYR A 130 -8.19 5.66 3.43
CA TYR A 130 -7.51 5.30 4.67
C TYR A 130 -8.41 5.57 5.87
N GLN A 131 -8.08 4.96 7.00
CA GLN A 131 -8.72 5.27 8.28
C GLN A 131 -7.95 6.40 8.95
N PRO A 132 -8.53 7.60 9.06
CA PRO A 132 -7.82 8.74 9.61
C PRO A 132 -7.62 8.63 11.12
N VAL A 133 -8.51 7.94 11.82
CA VAL A 133 -8.39 7.71 13.26
C VAL A 133 -8.43 6.21 13.56
N THR A 134 -7.39 5.72 14.21
CA THR A 134 -7.29 4.33 14.66
C THR A 134 -7.11 4.27 16.17
N ILE A 135 -7.70 3.25 16.79
CA ILE A 135 -7.60 3.02 18.24
C ILE A 135 -6.87 1.71 18.46
N ALA A 136 -5.77 1.77 19.21
CA ALA A 136 -5.00 0.60 19.62
C ALA A 136 -4.72 0.71 21.13
N GLY A 137 -5.24 -0.25 21.90
CA GLY A 137 -5.22 -0.16 23.35
C GLY A 137 -5.83 1.16 23.81
N ASN A 138 -5.12 1.87 24.65
CA ASN A 138 -5.58 3.15 25.22
C ASN A 138 -5.21 4.37 24.37
N THR A 139 -4.75 4.18 23.15
CA THR A 139 -4.27 5.28 22.31
C THR A 139 -5.12 5.45 21.06
N ALA A 140 -5.59 6.67 20.83
CA ALA A 140 -6.11 7.11 19.55
C ALA A 140 -4.98 7.73 18.72
N THR A 141 -4.79 7.24 17.50
CA THR A 141 -3.82 7.77 16.54
C THR A 141 -4.57 8.41 15.38
N ILE A 142 -4.26 9.66 15.09
CA ILE A 142 -4.87 10.45 14.03
C ILE A 142 -3.81 10.67 12.95
N LYS A 143 -4.06 10.16 11.74
CA LYS A 143 -3.23 10.41 10.57
C LYS A 143 -3.74 11.64 9.85
N LEU A 144 -2.92 12.68 9.78
CA LEU A 144 -3.18 13.84 8.92
C LEU A 144 -3.06 13.45 7.45
N HIS A 145 -3.66 14.23 6.57
CA HIS A 145 -3.48 14.05 5.13
C HIS A 145 -2.01 14.24 4.74
N ASP A 146 -1.61 13.60 3.65
CA ASP A 146 -0.22 13.60 3.20
C ASP A 146 0.26 15.00 2.83
N GLY A 147 1.42 15.39 3.34
CA GLY A 147 2.11 16.62 2.99
C GLY A 147 1.39 17.93 3.36
N VAL A 148 0.54 17.94 4.37
CA VAL A 148 -0.16 19.16 4.82
C VAL A 148 0.68 20.06 5.72
N LEU A 149 1.61 19.49 6.49
CA LEU A 149 2.51 20.25 7.34
C LEU A 149 3.75 20.73 6.57
N ALA A 150 4.23 21.92 6.90
CA ALA A 150 5.47 22.49 6.40
C ALA A 150 6.56 22.44 7.48
N TYR A 151 7.82 22.46 7.09
CA TYR A 151 8.96 22.56 8.01
C TYR A 151 9.00 23.91 8.72
N ASN A 152 9.56 23.93 9.93
CA ASN A 152 9.85 25.12 10.70
C ASN A 152 8.64 26.06 10.87
N THR A 153 7.50 25.46 11.22
CA THR A 153 6.20 26.15 11.26
C THR A 153 5.44 25.80 12.54
N ASP A 154 4.79 26.81 13.12
CA ASP A 154 3.95 26.65 14.31
C ASP A 154 2.52 26.28 13.92
N TYR A 155 1.97 25.29 14.62
CA TYR A 155 0.61 24.79 14.44
C TYR A 155 -0.15 24.70 15.74
N TYR A 156 -1.49 24.73 15.63
CA TYR A 156 -2.36 24.28 16.70
C TYR A 156 -3.48 23.37 16.17
N VAL A 157 -3.92 22.48 17.04
CA VAL A 157 -4.97 21.50 16.74
C VAL A 157 -6.21 21.81 17.56
N THR A 158 -7.36 21.70 16.94
CA THR A 158 -8.66 21.70 17.61
C THR A 158 -9.40 20.40 17.36
N MET A 159 -10.30 20.03 18.25
CA MET A 159 -11.15 18.86 18.13
C MET A 159 -12.55 19.18 18.65
N ASP A 160 -13.55 18.89 17.84
CA ASP A 160 -14.94 19.10 18.19
C ASP A 160 -15.40 18.18 19.33
N PRO A 161 -16.38 18.59 20.12
CA PRO A 161 -16.97 17.72 21.15
C PRO A 161 -17.54 16.42 20.53
N GLY A 162 -17.29 15.29 21.19
CA GLY A 162 -17.83 14.00 20.76
C GLY A 162 -17.06 13.31 19.64
N THR A 163 -16.00 13.92 19.08
CA THR A 163 -15.14 13.29 18.07
C THR A 163 -14.41 12.06 18.62
N LEU A 164 -13.91 12.15 19.85
CA LEU A 164 -13.35 11.06 20.64
C LEU A 164 -13.94 11.10 22.06
N ALA A 165 -14.42 9.99 22.55
CA ALA A 165 -14.90 9.85 23.90
C ALA A 165 -13.96 8.96 24.72
N GLY A 166 -13.51 9.46 25.86
CA GLY A 166 -12.62 8.74 26.76
C GLY A 166 -12.32 9.55 28.03
N ARG A 167 -11.57 8.94 28.94
CA ARG A 167 -11.07 9.61 30.14
C ARG A 167 -9.55 9.59 30.12
N SER A 168 -8.97 10.67 30.58
CA SER A 168 -7.54 10.75 30.73
C SER A 168 -7.23 11.45 32.07
N ASN A 169 -6.39 10.85 32.89
CA ASN A 169 -6.15 11.26 34.28
C ASN A 169 -7.47 11.43 35.07
N GLY A 170 -8.42 10.51 34.88
CA GLY A 170 -9.71 10.53 35.53
C GLY A 170 -10.71 11.56 35.01
N ALA A 171 -10.32 12.48 34.10
CA ALA A 171 -11.20 13.50 33.53
C ALA A 171 -11.70 13.10 32.12
N PRO A 172 -12.95 13.40 31.76
CA PRO A 172 -13.44 13.15 30.42
C PRO A 172 -12.78 14.10 29.42
N LEU A 173 -12.40 13.57 28.23
CA LEU A 173 -12.05 14.39 27.09
C LEU A 173 -13.32 14.98 26.49
N THR A 174 -13.43 16.30 26.45
CA THR A 174 -14.63 16.99 25.94
C THR A 174 -14.42 17.62 24.56
N ALA A 175 -13.37 18.39 24.41
CA ALA A 175 -12.99 19.08 23.19
C ALA A 175 -11.57 19.62 23.32
N ILE A 176 -10.96 20.04 22.21
CA ILE A 176 -9.73 20.84 22.21
C ILE A 176 -10.07 22.14 21.48
N THR A 177 -9.99 23.29 22.17
CA THR A 177 -10.48 24.56 21.62
C THR A 177 -9.45 25.66 21.69
N GLY A 178 -9.54 26.60 20.72
CA GLY A 178 -8.77 27.83 20.66
C GLY A 178 -7.33 27.66 20.19
N ALA A 179 -6.70 28.77 19.83
CA ALA A 179 -5.36 28.82 19.25
C ALA A 179 -4.21 28.45 20.21
N LYS A 180 -4.54 28.31 21.50
CA LYS A 180 -3.60 27.81 22.54
C LYS A 180 -3.99 26.41 23.05
N GLY A 181 -4.87 25.72 22.32
CA GLY A 181 -5.21 24.34 22.60
C GLY A 181 -3.97 23.45 22.48
N TRP A 182 -4.00 22.46 21.64
CA TRP A 182 -2.83 21.60 21.42
C TRP A 182 -1.90 22.24 20.38
N THR A 183 -0.71 22.69 20.77
CA THR A 183 0.24 23.42 19.91
C THR A 183 1.54 22.65 19.74
N PHE A 184 2.18 22.81 18.58
CA PHE A 184 3.53 22.29 18.30
C PHE A 184 4.21 23.10 17.20
N HIS A 185 5.56 23.04 17.17
CA HIS A 185 6.40 23.58 16.11
C HIS A 185 7.10 22.44 15.35
N THR A 186 7.05 22.46 14.03
CA THR A 186 7.70 21.43 13.21
C THR A 186 9.19 21.67 13.09
N LYS A 187 9.97 20.59 13.11
CA LYS A 187 11.43 20.67 12.93
C LYS A 187 11.85 21.22 11.56
N ALA A 188 13.10 21.61 11.44
CA ALA A 188 13.71 21.98 10.16
C ALA A 188 13.76 20.80 9.19
N ALA A 189 13.85 21.09 7.90
CA ALA A 189 14.01 20.09 6.86
C ALA A 189 15.30 19.27 7.06
N PRO A 190 15.34 18.00 6.58
CA PRO A 190 16.56 17.20 6.59
C PRO A 190 17.73 17.90 5.90
N GLY A 191 18.92 17.72 6.44
CA GLY A 191 20.13 18.31 5.87
C GLY A 191 20.57 17.66 4.56
N SER A 192 20.30 16.37 4.38
CA SER A 192 20.57 15.64 3.15
C SER A 192 19.34 15.58 2.26
N LYS A 193 19.53 15.74 0.95
CA LYS A 193 18.49 15.62 -0.06
C LYS A 193 18.34 14.19 -0.62
N THR A 194 19.35 13.36 -0.39
CA THR A 194 19.42 12.02 -1.00
C THR A 194 19.62 10.89 0.00
N ALA A 195 19.89 11.20 1.27
CA ALA A 195 20.07 10.19 2.32
C ALA A 195 19.29 10.60 3.57
N VAL A 196 18.30 9.81 3.95
CA VAL A 196 17.41 10.09 5.09
C VAL A 196 17.13 8.85 5.91
N THR A 197 16.70 9.08 7.14
CA THR A 197 16.38 8.06 8.13
C THR A 197 14.91 8.12 8.54
N VAL A 198 14.35 6.98 8.88
CA VAL A 198 12.97 6.81 9.37
C VAL A 198 13.00 6.06 10.68
N ASP A 199 12.26 6.57 11.68
CA ASP A 199 12.10 5.94 12.99
C ASP A 199 10.75 6.38 13.56
N ASP A 200 9.86 5.44 13.88
CA ASP A 200 8.49 5.75 14.32
C ASP A 200 8.43 6.31 15.74
N ASP A 201 9.46 6.10 16.56
CA ASP A 201 9.51 6.55 17.96
C ASP A 201 10.86 7.19 18.38
N GLY A 202 11.96 6.93 17.67
CA GLY A 202 13.31 7.42 17.99
C GLY A 202 13.68 8.74 17.29
N ASN A 203 14.96 9.02 17.15
CA ASN A 203 15.46 10.22 16.50
C ASN A 203 15.89 9.94 15.06
N ALA A 204 15.13 10.47 14.10
CA ALA A 204 15.37 10.32 12.67
C ALA A 204 15.01 11.59 11.89
N ASP A 205 15.04 11.53 10.57
CA ASP A 205 14.55 12.61 9.72
C ASP A 205 13.02 12.59 9.62
N PHE A 206 12.42 11.39 9.58
CA PHE A 206 10.98 11.15 9.41
C PHE A 206 10.45 10.13 10.44
N ARG A 207 9.15 10.21 10.69
CA ARG A 207 8.37 9.25 11.47
C ARG A 207 7.74 8.16 10.61
N SER A 208 7.62 8.42 9.31
CA SER A 208 6.95 7.55 8.35
C SER A 208 7.83 7.26 7.14
N VAL A 209 7.65 6.09 6.56
CA VAL A 209 8.34 5.72 5.32
C VAL A 209 7.82 6.57 4.16
N GLN A 210 6.51 6.88 4.11
CA GLN A 210 5.97 7.75 3.07
C GLN A 210 6.52 9.18 3.17
N GLY A 211 6.73 9.72 4.37
CA GLY A 211 7.37 11.02 4.56
C GLY A 211 8.78 11.07 3.94
N ALA A 212 9.57 10.01 4.17
CA ALA A 212 10.90 9.88 3.54
C ALA A 212 10.81 9.71 2.02
N LEU A 213 9.86 8.92 1.51
CA LEU A 213 9.61 8.77 0.07
C LEU A 213 9.23 10.10 -0.58
N ASN A 214 8.37 10.90 0.05
CA ASN A 214 8.00 12.23 -0.42
C ASN A 214 9.21 13.16 -0.53
N TRP A 215 10.09 13.11 0.47
CA TRP A 215 11.33 13.89 0.46
C TRP A 215 12.25 13.49 -0.70
N ILE A 216 12.45 12.19 -0.89
CA ILE A 216 13.25 11.66 -2.00
C ILE A 216 12.62 11.99 -3.35
N MET A 217 11.32 11.83 -3.51
CA MET A 217 10.61 12.21 -4.74
C MET A 217 10.72 13.71 -5.03
N ALA A 218 10.67 14.56 -4.01
CA ALA A 218 10.79 16.00 -4.17
C ALA A 218 12.21 16.47 -4.56
N ASN A 219 13.25 15.77 -4.09
CA ASN A 219 14.64 16.21 -4.26
C ASN A 219 15.43 15.39 -5.29
N GLY A 220 15.06 14.12 -5.53
CA GLY A 220 15.79 13.16 -6.34
C GLY A 220 15.00 12.55 -7.50
N CYS A 221 13.91 13.17 -7.94
CA CYS A 221 13.10 12.67 -9.07
C CYS A 221 13.85 12.74 -10.40
N ILE A 222 13.42 11.96 -11.39
CA ILE A 222 14.02 11.94 -12.73
C ILE A 222 13.58 13.11 -13.63
N ALA A 223 12.73 14.00 -13.14
CA ALA A 223 12.36 15.20 -13.88
C ALA A 223 13.52 16.21 -13.90
N THR A 224 13.62 16.99 -14.96
CA THR A 224 14.71 17.98 -15.19
C THR A 224 14.84 19.03 -14.08
N ALA A 225 13.79 19.24 -13.29
CA ALA A 225 13.81 20.18 -12.18
C ALA A 225 14.40 19.60 -10.88
N CYS A 226 14.65 18.29 -10.80
CA CYS A 226 15.28 17.67 -9.62
C CYS A 226 16.80 17.59 -9.83
N ALA A 227 17.54 18.35 -9.03
CA ALA A 227 19.00 18.46 -9.16
C ALA A 227 19.72 17.12 -8.91
N ASN A 228 19.14 16.21 -8.13
CA ASN A 228 19.76 14.95 -7.71
C ASN A 228 19.20 13.73 -8.43
N ALA A 229 18.69 13.89 -9.66
CA ALA A 229 18.04 12.81 -10.39
C ALA A 229 18.94 11.58 -10.62
N ALA A 230 20.21 11.80 -10.92
CA ALA A 230 21.20 10.75 -11.19
C ALA A 230 21.84 10.16 -9.93
N ASP A 231 21.75 10.85 -8.81
CA ASP A 231 22.45 10.48 -7.58
C ASP A 231 21.90 9.18 -6.98
N ALA A 232 22.74 8.47 -6.26
CA ALA A 232 22.31 7.40 -5.39
C ALA A 232 21.52 7.97 -4.20
N LYS A 233 20.38 7.34 -3.91
CA LYS A 233 19.49 7.75 -2.83
C LYS A 233 19.33 6.63 -1.82
N THR A 234 19.23 6.99 -0.56
CA THR A 234 19.08 6.00 0.53
C THR A 234 18.00 6.41 1.52
N ILE A 235 17.21 5.44 1.92
CA ILE A 235 16.32 5.52 3.08
C ILE A 235 16.72 4.38 4.03
N THR A 236 17.09 4.72 5.26
CA THR A 236 17.33 3.73 6.31
C THR A 236 16.18 3.75 7.30
N ILE A 237 15.55 2.59 7.51
CA ILE A 237 14.38 2.45 8.38
C ILE A 237 14.80 1.71 9.66
N LYS A 238 14.53 2.30 10.81
CA LYS A 238 14.74 1.72 12.12
C LYS A 238 13.66 0.69 12.46
N ASN A 239 13.97 -0.23 13.38
CA ASN A 239 12.99 -1.19 13.86
C ASN A 239 11.73 -0.46 14.36
N GLY A 240 10.57 -0.94 13.94
CA GLY A 240 9.29 -0.31 14.22
C GLY A 240 8.17 -0.89 13.37
N THR A 241 6.94 -0.47 13.65
CA THR A 241 5.76 -0.87 12.90
C THR A 241 5.13 0.34 12.22
N TYR A 242 5.28 0.37 10.91
CA TYR A 242 4.85 1.47 10.05
C TYR A 242 3.54 1.10 9.37
N ASN A 243 2.43 1.57 9.95
CA ASN A 243 1.08 1.29 9.40
C ASN A 243 0.74 2.31 8.31
N GLU A 244 1.17 2.05 7.07
CA GLU A 244 1.07 2.99 5.94
C GLU A 244 0.94 2.28 4.60
N MET A 245 0.27 2.98 3.67
CA MET A 245 0.35 2.72 2.24
C MET A 245 1.44 3.60 1.64
N LEU A 246 2.26 3.02 0.78
CA LEU A 246 3.42 3.68 0.18
C LEU A 246 3.24 3.91 -1.31
N PHE A 247 3.62 5.08 -1.75
CA PHE A 247 3.67 5.47 -3.15
C PHE A 247 5.05 6.03 -3.51
N LEU A 248 5.68 5.44 -4.52
CA LEU A 248 6.96 5.89 -5.09
C LEU A 248 6.81 6.09 -6.59
N ARG A 249 7.25 7.24 -7.10
CA ARG A 249 7.16 7.56 -8.52
C ARG A 249 8.33 8.40 -9.00
N ASN A 250 8.74 8.15 -10.24
CA ASN A 250 9.78 8.94 -10.93
C ASN A 250 11.10 9.04 -10.16
N VAL A 251 11.55 7.96 -9.55
CA VAL A 251 12.82 7.92 -8.80
C VAL A 251 13.66 6.75 -9.28
N ASN A 252 14.91 7.04 -9.62
CA ASN A 252 15.92 6.02 -9.94
C ASN A 252 16.99 5.95 -8.85
N ASN A 253 17.70 4.84 -8.79
CA ASN A 253 18.84 4.61 -7.89
C ASN A 253 18.50 4.81 -6.41
N LEU A 254 17.34 4.33 -5.97
CA LEU A 254 16.92 4.37 -4.57
C LEU A 254 17.17 3.02 -3.89
N THR A 255 17.86 3.04 -2.76
CA THR A 255 18.01 1.92 -1.85
C THR A 255 17.24 2.19 -0.56
N ILE A 256 16.33 1.28 -0.20
CA ILE A 256 15.60 1.30 1.07
C ILE A 256 16.09 0.12 1.89
N THR A 257 16.64 0.38 3.07
CA THR A 257 17.19 -0.66 3.94
C THR A 257 16.58 -0.59 5.33
N GLY A 258 16.03 -1.69 5.80
CA GLY A 258 15.60 -1.86 7.18
C GLY A 258 16.74 -2.24 8.11
N GLU A 259 16.69 -1.79 9.35
CA GLU A 259 17.66 -2.15 10.39
C GLU A 259 17.68 -3.67 10.63
N SER A 260 16.51 -4.30 10.62
CA SER A 260 16.41 -5.77 10.63
C SER A 260 15.16 -6.27 9.91
N ARG A 261 15.29 -7.45 9.29
CA ARG A 261 14.25 -8.04 8.45
C ARG A 261 12.91 -8.23 9.16
N ALA A 262 12.95 -8.67 10.41
CA ALA A 262 11.77 -8.93 11.22
C ALA A 262 11.36 -7.72 12.09
N GLY A 263 12.31 -6.85 12.42
CA GLY A 263 12.06 -5.70 13.29
C GLY A 263 11.45 -4.51 12.56
N VAL A 264 11.70 -4.36 11.27
CA VAL A 264 11.07 -3.34 10.44
C VAL A 264 9.88 -3.94 9.72
N VAL A 265 8.66 -3.54 10.09
CA VAL A 265 7.41 -4.01 9.46
C VAL A 265 6.64 -2.83 8.90
N VAL A 266 6.55 -2.76 7.58
CA VAL A 266 5.73 -1.76 6.87
C VAL A 266 4.51 -2.45 6.30
N GLY A 267 3.31 -1.96 6.61
CA GLY A 267 2.11 -2.61 6.14
C GLY A 267 0.84 -1.79 6.31
N TYR A 268 -0.22 -2.21 5.63
CA TYR A 268 -1.55 -1.66 5.75
C TYR A 268 -2.57 -2.69 5.27
N ASP A 269 -3.73 -2.77 5.92
CA ASP A 269 -4.85 -3.59 5.45
C ASP A 269 -5.48 -2.95 4.22
N ASN A 270 -4.94 -3.30 3.07
CA ASN A 270 -5.29 -2.72 1.77
C ASN A 270 -5.64 -3.83 0.77
N TYR A 271 -6.79 -3.72 0.12
CA TYR A 271 -7.28 -4.77 -0.78
C TYR A 271 -8.22 -4.19 -1.83
N GLU A 272 -8.56 -4.98 -2.87
CA GLU A 272 -9.30 -4.50 -4.04
C GLU A 272 -10.64 -3.88 -3.69
N SER A 273 -11.41 -4.47 -2.75
CA SER A 273 -12.69 -3.88 -2.34
C SER A 273 -12.54 -2.58 -1.56
N TYR A 274 -11.40 -2.33 -0.95
CA TYR A 274 -11.12 -1.10 -0.19
C TYR A 274 -10.52 -0.01 -1.08
N ASN A 275 -9.45 -0.32 -1.79
CA ASN A 275 -8.78 0.57 -2.72
C ASN A 275 -8.72 -0.06 -4.11
N PRO A 276 -9.82 0.01 -4.89
CA PRO A 276 -9.91 -0.68 -6.16
C PRO A 276 -8.86 -0.23 -7.15
N SER A 277 -8.40 -1.19 -7.96
CA SER A 277 -7.48 -1.01 -9.07
C SER A 277 -6.00 -0.98 -8.72
N THR A 278 -5.25 -1.68 -9.52
CA THR A 278 -3.77 -1.75 -9.49
C THR A 278 -3.10 -0.60 -10.25
N GLY A 279 -3.71 0.57 -10.32
CA GLY A 279 -3.10 1.72 -10.97
C GLY A 279 -3.67 2.08 -12.33
N GLY A 280 -4.68 1.39 -12.79
CA GLY A 280 -5.44 1.78 -13.98
C GLY A 280 -6.44 2.91 -13.70
N SER A 281 -6.89 3.58 -14.74
CA SER A 281 -8.01 4.50 -14.66
C SER A 281 -9.26 3.71 -14.30
N LYS A 282 -9.72 3.79 -13.08
CA LYS A 282 -11.03 3.28 -12.71
C LYS A 282 -11.96 4.35 -12.19
N THR A 283 -13.17 4.14 -12.52
CA THR A 283 -14.18 5.10 -12.80
C THR A 283 -15.00 5.56 -11.61
N SER A 284 -14.85 5.04 -10.43
CA SER A 284 -15.88 5.27 -9.44
C SER A 284 -15.66 6.44 -8.50
N VAL A 285 -15.16 6.19 -7.38
CA VAL A 285 -14.95 7.21 -6.35
C VAL A 285 -13.94 8.26 -6.80
N GLN A 286 -12.99 7.82 -7.59
CA GLN A 286 -11.94 8.69 -8.13
C GLN A 286 -12.45 9.72 -9.14
N THR A 287 -13.52 9.44 -9.85
CA THR A 287 -14.15 10.42 -10.76
C THR A 287 -14.88 11.52 -10.00
N THR A 288 -15.38 11.25 -8.82
CA THR A 288 -16.05 12.26 -7.99
C THR A 288 -15.06 13.26 -7.40
N LEU A 289 -13.81 12.85 -7.18
CA LEU A 289 -12.73 13.69 -6.66
C LEU A 289 -11.97 14.45 -7.75
N THR A 290 -12.21 14.15 -9.00
CA THR A 290 -11.53 14.76 -10.13
C THR A 290 -11.76 16.27 -10.20
N ASN A 291 -12.87 16.76 -9.66
CA ASN A 291 -13.23 18.18 -9.70
C ASN A 291 -12.34 19.05 -8.80
N GLU A 292 -11.81 18.52 -7.71
CA GLU A 292 -10.89 19.26 -6.84
C GLU A 292 -9.51 19.44 -7.46
N LEU A 293 -9.17 18.58 -8.41
CA LEU A 293 -7.84 18.51 -9.01
C LEU A 293 -7.79 18.90 -10.47
N GLY A 294 -8.94 19.18 -11.07
CA GLY A 294 -9.10 19.45 -12.49
C GLY A 294 -9.26 18.17 -13.34
N ALA A 295 -10.09 18.27 -14.35
CA ALA A 295 -10.59 17.15 -15.18
C ALA A 295 -9.52 16.28 -15.86
N THR A 296 -8.31 16.75 -15.98
CA THR A 296 -7.18 16.02 -16.57
C THR A 296 -6.47 15.08 -15.60
N ARG A 297 -6.82 15.15 -14.34
CA ARG A 297 -6.24 14.31 -13.30
C ARG A 297 -7.22 13.24 -12.94
N ARG A 298 -7.36 12.30 -13.79
CA ARG A 298 -7.99 11.09 -13.33
C ARG A 298 -7.15 10.56 -12.20
N ALA A 299 -7.77 10.52 -11.08
CA ALA A 299 -7.26 9.79 -9.97
C ALA A 299 -6.91 8.40 -10.49
N LEU A 300 -5.72 8.16 -10.48
CA LEU A 300 -5.21 6.86 -10.71
C LEU A 300 -5.57 6.11 -9.46
N GLY A 301 -6.29 5.03 -9.57
CA GLY A 301 -6.62 4.22 -8.43
C GLY A 301 -5.42 4.07 -7.50
N GLY A 302 -5.64 4.16 -6.22
CA GLY A 302 -4.61 4.08 -5.21
C GLY A 302 -3.87 2.77 -5.22
N GLY A 303 -4.40 1.83 -5.96
CA GLY A 303 -3.87 0.50 -5.93
C GLY A 303 -4.13 -0.16 -4.58
N ARG A 304 -4.29 -1.44 -4.62
CA ARG A 304 -4.51 -2.31 -3.47
C ARG A 304 -3.19 -2.82 -2.85
N ALA A 305 -2.06 -2.33 -3.35
CA ALA A 305 -0.73 -2.66 -2.83
C ALA A 305 -0.38 -1.84 -1.58
N VAL A 306 0.45 -2.40 -0.72
CA VAL A 306 1.09 -1.65 0.36
C VAL A 306 2.11 -0.69 -0.22
N LEU A 307 2.93 -1.14 -1.17
CA LEU A 307 3.89 -0.30 -1.90
C LEU A 307 3.57 -0.31 -3.40
N LEU A 308 3.13 0.82 -3.91
CA LEU A 308 2.98 1.07 -5.35
C LEU A 308 4.18 1.83 -5.89
N VAL A 309 4.86 1.24 -6.88
CA VAL A 309 6.04 1.84 -7.53
C VAL A 309 5.73 2.10 -9.00
N GLU A 310 5.96 3.31 -9.45
CA GLU A 310 5.76 3.70 -10.85
C GLU A 310 6.96 4.43 -11.42
N ASN A 311 7.31 4.12 -12.67
CA ASN A 311 8.38 4.78 -13.40
C ASN A 311 9.67 4.92 -12.57
N ALA A 312 10.19 3.77 -12.11
CA ALA A 312 11.42 3.67 -11.33
C ALA A 312 12.39 2.68 -11.97
N ASP A 313 13.67 2.95 -11.84
CA ASP A 313 14.75 2.04 -12.21
C ASP A 313 15.78 1.93 -11.09
N MET A 314 16.36 0.75 -10.91
CA MET A 314 17.30 0.44 -9.83
C MET A 314 16.75 0.78 -8.45
N LEU A 315 15.50 0.36 -8.19
CA LEU A 315 14.97 0.32 -6.83
C LEU A 315 15.56 -0.89 -6.11
N LYS A 316 16.19 -0.67 -4.97
CA LYS A 316 16.68 -1.73 -4.08
C LYS A 316 15.90 -1.72 -2.77
N LEU A 317 15.36 -2.88 -2.39
CA LEU A 317 14.70 -3.13 -1.11
C LEU A 317 15.52 -4.15 -0.35
N ASN A 318 15.91 -3.84 0.87
CA ASN A 318 16.81 -4.70 1.64
C ASN A 318 16.41 -4.79 3.11
N ASN A 319 16.32 -6.02 3.62
CA ASN A 319 16.31 -6.35 5.04
C ASN A 319 15.13 -5.76 5.84
N PHE A 320 13.90 -5.83 5.29
CA PHE A 320 12.68 -5.46 6.01
C PHE A 320 11.48 -6.28 5.55
N THR A 321 10.36 -6.12 6.23
CA THR A 321 9.09 -6.79 5.94
C THR A 321 8.10 -5.81 5.32
N LEU A 322 7.56 -6.16 4.15
CA LEU A 322 6.32 -5.61 3.61
C LEU A 322 5.19 -6.59 3.90
N LYS A 323 4.17 -6.13 4.61
CA LYS A 323 3.05 -6.97 5.02
C LYS A 323 1.71 -6.33 4.66
N ASN A 324 0.89 -7.06 3.93
CA ASN A 324 -0.52 -6.74 3.81
C ASN A 324 -1.31 -7.68 4.74
N PRO A 325 -1.82 -7.19 5.88
CA PRO A 325 -2.47 -8.03 6.87
C PRO A 325 -3.91 -8.39 6.51
N HIS A 326 -4.34 -8.19 5.27
CA HIS A 326 -5.70 -8.45 4.83
C HIS A 326 -6.12 -9.89 5.13
N VAL A 327 -7.26 -10.02 5.78
CA VAL A 327 -7.93 -11.30 6.02
C VAL A 327 -9.07 -11.43 5.01
N LYS A 328 -9.01 -12.44 4.17
CA LYS A 328 -10.00 -12.68 3.14
C LYS A 328 -11.41 -12.80 3.69
N LYS A 329 -12.38 -12.29 2.96
CA LYS A 329 -13.81 -12.37 3.24
C LYS A 329 -14.57 -12.84 1.99
N ALA A 330 -15.54 -13.70 2.18
CA ALA A 330 -16.31 -14.32 1.08
C ALA A 330 -17.00 -13.30 0.15
N ILE A 331 -17.31 -12.11 0.65
CA ILE A 331 -18.05 -11.08 -0.08
C ILE A 331 -17.16 -9.99 -0.71
N TYR A 332 -15.85 -10.09 -0.58
CA TYR A 332 -14.91 -9.07 -1.06
C TYR A 332 -14.04 -9.58 -2.20
N ASN A 333 -13.59 -8.64 -3.02
CA ASN A 333 -12.42 -8.84 -3.88
C ASN A 333 -11.18 -8.68 -3.00
N ASN A 334 -10.49 -9.79 -2.78
CA ASN A 334 -9.49 -9.94 -1.72
C ASN A 334 -8.04 -9.78 -2.20
N GLN A 335 -7.83 -9.34 -3.44
CA GLN A 335 -6.47 -9.11 -3.94
C GLN A 335 -5.79 -8.02 -3.09
N ALA A 336 -4.60 -8.30 -2.60
CA ALA A 336 -3.95 -7.53 -1.53
C ALA A 336 -2.43 -7.59 -1.65
N GLU A 337 -1.86 -6.91 -2.64
CA GLU A 337 -0.41 -6.94 -2.86
C GLU A 337 0.37 -6.29 -1.72
N THR A 338 1.54 -6.80 -1.45
CA THR A 338 2.58 -6.11 -0.66
C THR A 338 3.31 -5.11 -1.53
N ILE A 339 3.64 -5.48 -2.76
CA ILE A 339 4.27 -4.61 -3.75
C ILE A 339 3.61 -4.74 -5.10
N TYR A 340 3.37 -3.60 -5.73
CA TYR A 340 3.07 -3.50 -7.15
C TYR A 340 4.17 -2.69 -7.84
N PHE A 341 5.08 -3.38 -8.50
CA PHE A 341 6.14 -2.75 -9.29
C PHE A 341 5.65 -2.49 -10.71
N ASN A 342 5.07 -1.31 -10.92
CA ASN A 342 4.44 -0.88 -12.16
C ASN A 342 5.41 -0.06 -13.04
N ALA A 343 6.58 -0.61 -13.33
CA ALA A 343 7.55 -0.05 -14.24
C ALA A 343 7.94 -1.10 -15.28
N SER A 344 7.93 -0.76 -16.57
CA SER A 344 8.02 -1.73 -17.67
C SER A 344 8.79 -1.22 -18.89
N THR A 345 9.91 -0.54 -18.67
CA THR A 345 10.81 -0.14 -19.77
C THR A 345 11.91 -1.17 -20.01
N LEU A 346 12.23 -1.43 -21.27
CA LEU A 346 13.22 -2.45 -21.64
C LEU A 346 14.64 -2.13 -21.17
N ASN A 347 14.99 -0.86 -21.10
CA ASN A 347 16.32 -0.36 -20.73
C ASN A 347 16.38 0.22 -19.32
N GLY A 348 15.37 -0.05 -18.52
CA GLY A 348 15.24 0.39 -17.13
C GLY A 348 14.32 -0.56 -16.36
N SER A 349 13.60 -0.02 -15.40
CA SER A 349 12.59 -0.76 -14.61
C SER A 349 13.15 -1.98 -13.89
N ARG A 350 14.28 -1.80 -13.21
CA ARG A 350 14.95 -2.83 -12.42
C ARG A 350 14.59 -2.73 -10.95
N LEU A 351 14.22 -3.87 -10.37
CA LEU A 351 13.97 -4.07 -8.94
C LEU A 351 14.94 -5.10 -8.39
N VAL A 352 15.57 -4.81 -7.28
CA VAL A 352 16.37 -5.74 -6.47
C VAL A 352 15.74 -5.82 -5.09
N ALA A 353 15.37 -7.02 -4.67
CA ALA A 353 14.85 -7.28 -3.32
C ALA A 353 15.70 -8.34 -2.65
N THR A 354 16.40 -8.00 -1.57
CA THR A 354 17.29 -8.92 -0.89
C THR A 354 16.95 -9.03 0.58
N SER A 355 16.91 -10.25 1.11
CA SER A 355 16.60 -10.52 2.53
C SER A 355 15.28 -9.87 2.98
N MET A 356 14.28 -9.87 2.11
CA MET A 356 12.97 -9.29 2.37
C MET A 356 11.97 -10.35 2.84
N ASN A 357 10.93 -9.89 3.57
CA ASN A 357 9.67 -10.63 3.70
C ASN A 357 8.57 -9.89 2.95
N PHE A 358 7.84 -10.62 2.10
CA PHE A 358 6.61 -10.18 1.45
C PHE A 358 5.48 -11.08 1.93
N ILE A 359 4.61 -10.56 2.77
CA ILE A 359 3.60 -11.37 3.47
C ILE A 359 2.20 -10.85 3.16
N SER A 360 1.42 -11.67 2.49
CA SER A 360 0.00 -11.41 2.25
C SER A 360 -0.74 -12.74 2.08
N THR A 361 -1.91 -12.66 1.48
CA THR A 361 -2.74 -13.80 1.09
C THR A 361 -2.83 -13.88 -0.43
N GLN A 362 -3.76 -13.20 -1.06
CA GLN A 362 -3.95 -13.22 -2.51
C GLN A 362 -3.16 -12.10 -3.20
N ASP A 363 -2.54 -12.41 -4.34
CA ASP A 363 -1.82 -11.43 -5.20
C ASP A 363 -0.61 -10.75 -4.51
N THR A 364 0.11 -11.41 -3.64
CA THR A 364 1.15 -10.83 -2.77
C THR A 364 2.17 -9.96 -3.51
N ILE A 365 2.65 -10.41 -4.67
CA ILE A 365 3.60 -9.68 -5.51
C ILE A 365 3.03 -9.49 -6.91
N GLN A 366 2.97 -8.25 -7.36
CA GLN A 366 2.78 -7.90 -8.76
C GLN A 366 4.03 -7.24 -9.31
N THR A 367 4.55 -7.76 -10.44
CA THR A 367 5.73 -7.18 -11.08
C THR A 367 5.56 -6.99 -12.58
N LYS A 368 6.17 -5.91 -13.05
CA LYS A 368 6.52 -5.67 -14.45
C LYS A 368 8.03 -5.43 -14.55
N GLY A 369 8.56 -5.27 -15.74
CA GLY A 369 9.99 -4.95 -15.91
C GLY A 369 10.91 -6.12 -15.58
N TRP A 370 11.98 -5.83 -14.84
CA TRP A 370 13.06 -6.75 -14.50
C TRP A 370 13.22 -6.80 -12.99
N ALA A 371 13.09 -7.95 -12.36
CA ALA A 371 13.19 -8.04 -10.90
C ALA A 371 14.01 -9.25 -10.42
N TRP A 372 14.77 -9.05 -9.37
CA TRP A 372 15.51 -10.09 -8.69
C TRP A 372 15.17 -10.10 -7.20
N PHE A 373 14.64 -11.23 -6.74
CA PHE A 373 14.35 -11.53 -5.35
C PHE A 373 15.36 -12.55 -4.85
N TYR A 374 16.16 -12.17 -3.88
CA TYR A 374 17.26 -12.99 -3.37
C TYR A 374 17.13 -13.21 -1.87
N GLN A 375 17.24 -14.47 -1.43
CA GLN A 375 17.14 -14.85 -0.02
C GLN A 375 15.93 -14.23 0.69
N SER A 376 14.83 -14.15 -0.03
CA SER A 376 13.59 -13.51 0.41
C SER A 376 12.52 -14.55 0.72
N TYR A 377 11.59 -14.19 1.61
CA TYR A 377 10.42 -14.97 1.98
C TYR A 377 9.18 -14.33 1.35
N ILE A 378 8.45 -15.09 0.57
CA ILE A 378 7.25 -14.64 -0.13
C ILE A 378 6.10 -15.55 0.29
N ALA A 379 5.07 -15.00 0.95
CA ALA A 379 3.93 -15.77 1.45
C ALA A 379 2.62 -15.32 0.83
N GLY A 380 1.80 -16.29 0.44
CA GLY A 380 0.47 -16.10 -0.13
C GLY A 380 -0.23 -17.40 -0.46
N ASP A 381 -1.44 -17.33 -1.00
CA ASP A 381 -2.23 -18.54 -1.34
C ASP A 381 -2.70 -18.58 -2.79
N VAL A 382 -3.33 -17.52 -3.31
CA VAL A 382 -3.91 -17.49 -4.66
C VAL A 382 -3.20 -16.47 -5.53
N ASP A 383 -2.63 -16.91 -6.64
CA ASP A 383 -1.93 -16.05 -7.62
C ASP A 383 -0.92 -15.12 -6.92
N PHE A 384 -0.31 -15.62 -5.83
CA PHE A 384 0.40 -14.73 -4.94
C PHE A 384 1.69 -14.15 -5.55
N ILE A 385 2.07 -14.64 -6.73
CA ILE A 385 3.05 -14.00 -7.61
C ILE A 385 2.42 -13.88 -8.99
N TRP A 386 2.27 -12.65 -9.48
CA TRP A 386 1.65 -12.39 -10.76
C TRP A 386 2.25 -11.17 -11.46
N GLY A 387 1.89 -10.97 -12.71
CA GLY A 387 2.31 -9.79 -13.46
C GLY A 387 2.70 -10.07 -14.90
N SER A 388 3.28 -9.05 -15.53
CA SER A 388 3.70 -9.07 -16.92
C SER A 388 5.16 -8.63 -17.09
N PRO A 389 6.12 -9.32 -16.47
CA PRO A 389 7.53 -8.94 -16.52
C PRO A 389 8.18 -9.30 -17.86
N PHE A 390 9.36 -8.76 -18.07
CA PHE A 390 10.33 -9.29 -19.02
C PHE A 390 11.05 -10.48 -18.39
N ALA A 391 11.65 -10.29 -17.23
CA ALA A 391 12.21 -11.37 -16.44
C ALA A 391 12.15 -11.09 -14.94
N VAL A 392 11.76 -12.09 -14.18
CA VAL A 392 11.83 -12.09 -12.71
C VAL A 392 12.53 -13.35 -12.25
N LEU A 393 13.53 -13.19 -11.39
CA LEU A 393 14.25 -14.29 -10.78
C LEU A 393 14.03 -14.32 -9.27
N PHE A 394 13.45 -15.40 -8.79
CA PHE A 394 13.46 -15.79 -7.36
C PHE A 394 14.61 -16.77 -7.16
N GLU A 395 15.63 -16.34 -6.43
CA GLU A 395 16.85 -17.11 -6.23
C GLU A 395 17.12 -17.31 -4.74
N GLU A 396 17.41 -18.55 -4.34
CA GLU A 396 17.66 -18.92 -2.94
C GLU A 396 16.58 -18.38 -1.99
N SER A 397 15.34 -18.36 -2.45
CA SER A 397 14.20 -17.75 -1.76
C SER A 397 13.20 -18.82 -1.30
N GLU A 398 12.31 -18.45 -0.42
CA GLU A 398 11.22 -19.31 0.04
C GLU A 398 9.90 -18.75 -0.46
N LEU A 399 9.15 -19.58 -1.22
CA LEU A 399 7.79 -19.31 -1.66
C LEU A 399 6.86 -20.13 -0.78
N HIS A 400 6.12 -19.47 0.09
CA HIS A 400 5.36 -20.09 1.16
C HIS A 400 3.86 -20.00 0.93
N THR A 401 3.18 -21.13 0.83
CA THR A 401 1.72 -21.17 0.73
C THR A 401 1.09 -21.04 2.10
N VAL A 402 0.33 -19.97 2.32
CA VAL A 402 -0.44 -19.76 3.56
C VAL A 402 -1.79 -20.47 3.50
N TYR A 403 -2.31 -20.85 4.65
CA TYR A 403 -3.62 -21.46 4.76
C TYR A 403 -4.73 -20.42 4.57
N ASP A 404 -5.71 -20.72 3.70
CA ASP A 404 -6.89 -19.88 3.50
C ASP A 404 -8.08 -20.40 4.33
N PRO A 405 -8.39 -19.78 5.48
CA PRO A 405 -9.51 -20.20 6.32
C PRO A 405 -10.86 -19.93 5.65
N THR A 406 -10.94 -18.98 4.70
CA THR A 406 -12.19 -18.66 3.97
C THR A 406 -12.58 -19.79 3.04
N GLY A 407 -11.63 -20.30 2.29
CA GLY A 407 -11.84 -21.49 1.44
C GLY A 407 -12.17 -22.73 2.27
N ALA A 408 -11.49 -22.93 3.39
CA ALA A 408 -11.74 -24.04 4.29
C ALA A 408 -13.13 -23.98 4.95
N ALA A 409 -13.57 -22.79 5.36
CA ALA A 409 -14.90 -22.59 5.97
C ALA A 409 -16.05 -22.88 5.00
N SER A 410 -15.84 -22.70 3.70
CA SER A 410 -16.81 -23.06 2.66
C SER A 410 -16.86 -24.58 2.35
N GLY A 411 -15.97 -25.37 2.96
CA GLY A 411 -15.80 -26.79 2.65
C GLY A 411 -15.16 -27.06 1.28
N THR A 412 -14.69 -26.02 0.61
CA THR A 412 -14.10 -26.05 -0.72
C THR A 412 -12.72 -25.40 -0.73
N TYR A 413 -11.82 -25.88 0.14
CA TYR A 413 -10.42 -25.49 0.01
C TYR A 413 -9.92 -26.00 -1.35
N SER A 414 -9.92 -25.12 -2.33
CA SER A 414 -9.52 -25.47 -3.71
C SER A 414 -8.01 -25.47 -3.92
N GLY A 415 -7.26 -25.22 -2.85
CA GLY A 415 -5.82 -25.01 -2.93
C GLY A 415 -5.45 -23.64 -3.48
N GLY A 416 -4.16 -23.35 -3.41
CA GLY A 416 -3.59 -22.11 -3.90
C GLY A 416 -2.93 -22.25 -5.27
N TYR A 417 -2.53 -21.12 -5.81
CA TYR A 417 -1.71 -21.05 -7.03
C TYR A 417 -0.52 -20.14 -6.75
N LEU A 418 0.70 -20.63 -7.00
CA LEU A 418 1.89 -19.79 -6.79
C LEU A 418 1.90 -18.65 -7.80
N PHE A 419 1.77 -18.96 -9.08
CA PHE A 419 1.91 -17.99 -10.15
C PHE A 419 0.65 -17.86 -11.02
N GLN A 420 0.41 -16.60 -11.44
CA GLN A 420 -0.41 -16.27 -12.59
C GLN A 420 0.40 -15.34 -13.51
N ALA A 421 1.13 -15.92 -14.45
CA ALA A 421 1.98 -15.18 -15.36
C ALA A 421 1.19 -14.57 -16.53
N ARG A 422 1.63 -13.40 -16.98
CA ARG A 422 1.15 -12.70 -18.18
C ARG A 422 2.34 -12.08 -18.90
N ASP A 423 3.37 -12.88 -19.15
CA ASP A 423 4.68 -12.41 -19.54
C ASP A 423 4.72 -11.87 -20.97
N THR A 424 5.67 -10.99 -21.20
CA THR A 424 5.95 -10.48 -22.54
C THR A 424 6.65 -11.56 -23.35
N TYR A 425 6.14 -11.80 -24.56
CA TYR A 425 6.74 -12.77 -25.48
C TYR A 425 8.23 -12.49 -25.77
N GLY A 426 9.00 -13.55 -25.88
CA GLY A 426 10.44 -13.49 -26.21
C GLY A 426 11.34 -13.25 -25.00
N TYR A 427 10.80 -13.16 -23.81
CA TYR A 427 11.54 -12.99 -22.57
C TYR A 427 11.35 -14.19 -21.63
N PRO A 428 12.26 -14.42 -20.67
CA PRO A 428 12.21 -15.55 -19.75
C PRO A 428 10.95 -15.65 -18.90
N GLY A 429 10.29 -14.53 -18.59
CA GLY A 429 9.19 -14.49 -17.65
C GLY A 429 9.64 -14.74 -16.20
N PHE A 430 8.95 -15.60 -15.48
CA PHE A 430 9.29 -15.94 -14.11
C PHE A 430 10.23 -17.15 -14.03
N VAL A 431 11.31 -17.00 -13.28
CA VAL A 431 12.27 -18.07 -13.01
C VAL A 431 12.42 -18.25 -11.49
N VAL A 432 12.23 -19.47 -11.01
CA VAL A 432 12.47 -19.87 -9.62
C VAL A 432 13.68 -20.78 -9.60
N LEU A 433 14.75 -20.34 -8.95
CA LEU A 433 16.05 -20.99 -9.00
C LEU A 433 16.57 -21.30 -7.59
N ASN A 434 16.96 -22.56 -7.35
CA ASN A 434 17.57 -22.99 -6.08
C ASN A 434 16.77 -22.58 -4.83
N SER A 435 15.45 -22.52 -4.95
CA SER A 435 14.53 -22.00 -3.94
C SER A 435 13.72 -23.13 -3.30
N SER A 436 12.95 -22.82 -2.26
CA SER A 436 12.06 -23.78 -1.61
C SER A 436 10.61 -23.36 -1.71
N LEU A 437 9.73 -24.33 -1.95
CA LEU A 437 8.28 -24.18 -1.93
C LEU A 437 7.78 -24.87 -0.67
N THR A 438 7.32 -24.10 0.29
CA THR A 438 6.85 -24.56 1.59
C THR A 438 5.37 -24.18 1.81
N ALA A 439 4.77 -24.63 2.88
CA ALA A 439 3.41 -24.27 3.23
C ALA A 439 3.18 -24.34 4.74
N ASP A 440 2.13 -23.65 5.20
CA ASP A 440 1.59 -23.85 6.55
C ASP A 440 1.23 -25.34 6.76
N ALA A 441 1.43 -25.84 7.96
CA ALA A 441 1.18 -27.24 8.29
C ALA A 441 -0.29 -27.70 8.06
N THR A 442 -1.20 -26.73 8.02
CA THR A 442 -2.64 -26.94 7.78
C THR A 442 -3.02 -26.95 6.31
N VAL A 443 -2.11 -26.60 5.39
CA VAL A 443 -2.35 -26.70 3.95
C VAL A 443 -2.31 -28.16 3.53
N PRO A 444 -3.40 -28.69 2.94
CA PRO A 444 -3.46 -30.12 2.59
C PRO A 444 -2.42 -30.50 1.52
N ALA A 445 -1.91 -31.71 1.62
CA ALA A 445 -1.03 -32.26 0.59
C ALA A 445 -1.74 -32.30 -0.77
N GLY A 446 -1.03 -31.91 -1.84
CA GLY A 446 -1.55 -31.92 -3.20
C GLY A 446 -2.62 -30.89 -3.51
N SER A 447 -2.78 -29.86 -2.67
CA SER A 447 -3.84 -28.85 -2.81
C SER A 447 -3.38 -27.55 -3.48
N THR A 448 -2.09 -27.39 -3.73
CA THR A 448 -1.52 -26.18 -4.30
C THR A 448 -0.86 -26.45 -5.65
N TRP A 449 -0.90 -25.47 -6.53
CA TRP A 449 -0.42 -25.60 -7.90
C TRP A 449 0.75 -24.65 -8.16
N LEU A 450 1.72 -25.10 -8.94
CA LEU A 450 2.88 -24.30 -9.35
C LEU A 450 2.45 -23.04 -10.11
N ALA A 451 1.43 -23.15 -10.94
CA ALA A 451 0.79 -22.01 -11.61
C ALA A 451 -0.56 -22.38 -12.17
N ARG A 452 -1.33 -21.33 -12.50
CA ARG A 452 -2.45 -21.40 -13.45
C ARG A 452 -2.28 -20.37 -14.56
N SER A 453 -2.86 -20.63 -15.74
CA SER A 453 -2.92 -19.62 -16.78
C SER A 453 -3.87 -18.49 -16.40
N GLY A 454 -3.53 -17.27 -16.78
CA GLY A 454 -4.39 -16.09 -16.60
C GLY A 454 -5.72 -16.17 -17.36
N GLY A 455 -5.93 -17.22 -18.15
CA GLY A 455 -7.20 -17.61 -18.75
C GLY A 455 -7.84 -16.53 -19.61
N GLN A 456 -7.07 -15.80 -20.39
CA GLN A 456 -7.61 -14.65 -21.09
C GLN A 456 -8.39 -15.06 -22.32
N THR A 457 -9.65 -14.80 -22.26
CA THR A 457 -10.61 -14.94 -23.39
C THR A 457 -10.65 -13.71 -24.28
N VAL A 458 -9.71 -12.77 -24.16
CA VAL A 458 -9.74 -11.54 -24.94
C VAL A 458 -9.34 -11.86 -26.38
N ALA A 459 -10.24 -11.64 -27.28
CA ALA A 459 -9.99 -11.76 -28.72
C ALA A 459 -8.74 -10.96 -29.09
N GLY A 460 -7.68 -11.64 -29.54
CA GLY A 460 -6.53 -11.04 -30.15
C GLY A 460 -5.26 -10.92 -29.33
N GLY A 461 -5.10 -11.58 -28.14
CA GLY A 461 -4.05 -11.09 -27.31
C GLY A 461 -3.11 -12.03 -26.58
N TYR A 462 -3.14 -13.32 -26.73
CA TYR A 462 -2.21 -14.18 -25.98
C TYR A 462 -1.53 -15.21 -26.86
N CYS A 463 -0.52 -15.89 -26.34
CA CYS A 463 0.27 -16.88 -27.06
C CYS A 463 -0.52 -17.97 -27.82
N THR A 464 -1.83 -18.03 -27.69
CA THR A 464 -2.71 -18.86 -28.53
C THR A 464 -2.53 -18.62 -30.02
N THR A 465 -2.22 -17.39 -30.44
CA THR A 465 -1.94 -17.07 -31.83
C THR A 465 -0.63 -17.67 -32.34
N MET A 466 0.30 -17.99 -31.43
CA MET A 466 1.56 -18.64 -31.79
C MET A 466 1.36 -20.11 -32.16
N LEU A 467 0.46 -20.80 -31.47
CA LEU A 467 0.13 -22.21 -31.76
C LEU A 467 -0.63 -22.39 -33.06
N THR A 468 -1.32 -21.36 -33.54
CA THR A 468 -2.17 -21.39 -34.74
C THR A 468 -1.56 -20.73 -35.97
N GLY A 469 -0.26 -20.34 -35.91
CA GLY A 469 0.43 -19.72 -37.04
C GLY A 469 0.12 -18.24 -37.26
N GLY A 470 -0.43 -17.56 -36.26
CA GLY A 470 -0.64 -16.10 -36.27
C GLY A 470 0.67 -15.32 -36.19
N SER A 471 0.69 -14.13 -36.76
CA SER A 471 1.85 -13.26 -36.79
C SER A 471 2.20 -12.70 -35.42
N LEU A 472 3.44 -12.88 -34.98
CA LEU A 472 4.03 -12.29 -33.75
C LEU A 472 4.26 -10.77 -33.84
N ALA A 473 3.78 -10.12 -34.89
CA ALA A 473 4.05 -8.72 -35.19
C ALA A 473 3.44 -7.73 -34.16
N ASN A 474 2.59 -8.18 -33.26
CA ASN A 474 2.03 -7.34 -32.21
C ASN A 474 2.71 -7.60 -30.87
N ALA A 475 3.52 -6.66 -30.42
CA ALA A 475 4.27 -6.68 -29.16
C ALA A 475 3.44 -6.75 -27.87
N ASN A 476 2.14 -7.03 -27.95
CA ASN A 476 1.19 -7.01 -26.84
C ASN A 476 0.72 -8.42 -26.42
N TYR A 477 1.38 -9.47 -26.85
CA TYR A 477 1.00 -10.82 -26.48
C TYR A 477 1.67 -11.24 -25.17
N TYR A 478 0.86 -11.67 -24.22
CA TYR A 478 1.34 -12.25 -22.96
C TYR A 478 1.45 -13.76 -23.10
N CYS A 479 2.52 -14.30 -22.55
CA CYS A 479 2.79 -15.73 -22.51
C CYS A 479 2.98 -16.17 -21.07
N ASP A 480 2.53 -17.35 -20.71
CA ASP A 480 2.74 -17.89 -19.37
C ASP A 480 4.09 -18.61 -19.32
N ASN A 481 5.20 -17.85 -19.25
CA ASN A 481 6.54 -18.38 -19.14
C ASN A 481 6.97 -18.46 -17.68
N ILE A 482 7.03 -19.68 -17.17
CA ILE A 482 7.49 -19.96 -15.80
C ILE A 482 8.46 -21.12 -15.82
N ALA A 483 9.61 -20.98 -15.17
CA ALA A 483 10.60 -22.03 -15.04
C ALA A 483 10.97 -22.29 -13.58
N TYR A 484 10.87 -23.53 -13.15
CA TYR A 484 11.38 -24.01 -11.87
C TYR A 484 12.68 -24.80 -12.09
N ILE A 485 13.77 -24.36 -11.47
CA ILE A 485 15.10 -24.95 -11.67
C ILE A 485 15.73 -25.27 -10.32
N ASN A 486 16.03 -26.56 -10.08
CA ASN A 486 16.69 -27.04 -8.86
C ASN A 486 16.01 -26.65 -7.56
N ASN A 487 14.66 -26.68 -7.52
CA ASN A 487 13.91 -26.26 -6.36
C ASN A 487 13.57 -27.42 -5.43
N LYS A 488 13.42 -27.12 -4.14
CA LYS A 488 12.87 -28.03 -3.15
C LYS A 488 11.36 -27.79 -3.04
N ILE A 489 10.57 -28.82 -3.25
CA ILE A 489 9.11 -28.71 -3.37
C ILE A 489 8.44 -29.51 -2.27
N GLY A 490 7.63 -28.84 -1.47
CA GLY A 490 6.86 -29.45 -0.39
C GLY A 490 5.66 -30.28 -0.88
N PRO A 491 5.12 -31.15 -0.02
CA PRO A 491 4.05 -32.09 -0.36
C PRO A 491 2.69 -31.41 -0.66
N HIS A 492 2.54 -30.13 -0.37
CA HIS A 492 1.34 -29.35 -0.68
C HIS A 492 1.14 -29.17 -2.19
N ILE A 493 2.20 -29.29 -3.00
CA ILE A 493 2.11 -29.17 -4.45
C ILE A 493 1.44 -30.40 -5.07
N ALA A 494 0.43 -30.17 -5.90
CA ALA A 494 -0.31 -31.21 -6.60
C ALA A 494 0.59 -32.07 -7.50
N GLY A 495 0.31 -33.36 -7.61
CA GLY A 495 1.09 -34.26 -8.45
C GLY A 495 1.13 -33.85 -9.92
N ALA A 496 0.04 -33.33 -10.48
CA ALA A 496 0.02 -32.76 -11.83
C ALA A 496 0.79 -31.44 -11.97
N GLY A 497 1.16 -30.80 -10.88
CA GLY A 497 1.99 -29.59 -10.79
C GLY A 497 1.30 -28.32 -11.21
N TRP A 498 0.66 -28.29 -12.35
CA TRP A 498 0.14 -27.11 -13.00
C TRP A 498 -1.37 -27.22 -13.19
N TYR A 499 -2.07 -26.13 -12.93
CA TYR A 499 -3.53 -26.09 -13.02
C TYR A 499 -3.98 -25.75 -14.44
N THR A 500 -4.77 -26.65 -15.07
CA THR A 500 -5.11 -26.57 -16.48
C THR A 500 -6.55 -26.12 -16.75
N ALA A 501 -7.32 -25.80 -15.71
CA ALA A 501 -8.68 -25.29 -15.85
C ALA A 501 -8.75 -23.78 -15.48
N PRO A 502 -9.66 -22.98 -16.04
CA PRO A 502 -10.55 -23.35 -17.14
C PRO A 502 -9.82 -23.54 -18.47
N LEU A 503 -8.60 -23.03 -18.62
CA LEU A 503 -7.78 -23.15 -19.81
C LEU A 503 -6.36 -23.60 -19.46
N PRO A 504 -5.76 -24.53 -20.21
CA PRO A 504 -4.35 -24.84 -20.06
C PRO A 504 -3.48 -23.67 -20.56
N ASN A 505 -2.19 -23.69 -20.20
CA ASN A 505 -1.25 -22.79 -20.83
C ASN A 505 -1.24 -23.02 -22.35
N PRO A 506 -1.48 -21.98 -23.15
CA PRO A 506 -1.49 -22.11 -24.61
C PRO A 506 -0.09 -22.28 -25.21
N VAL A 507 0.97 -22.08 -24.45
CA VAL A 507 2.36 -22.17 -24.94
C VAL A 507 2.83 -23.61 -24.89
N VAL A 508 3.28 -24.13 -26.03
CA VAL A 508 3.95 -25.44 -26.08
C VAL A 508 5.25 -25.37 -25.28
N PRO A 509 5.45 -26.23 -24.27
CA PRO A 509 6.65 -26.20 -23.46
C PRO A 509 7.90 -26.45 -24.31
N SER A 510 8.93 -25.64 -24.09
CA SER A 510 10.24 -25.79 -24.72
C SER A 510 11.32 -25.30 -23.74
N VAL A 511 12.58 -25.38 -24.12
CA VAL A 511 13.68 -24.84 -23.31
C VAL A 511 13.61 -23.33 -23.12
N THR A 512 12.84 -22.61 -23.96
CA THR A 512 12.75 -21.14 -23.95
C THR A 512 11.39 -20.60 -23.55
N ALA A 513 10.33 -21.41 -23.56
CA ALA A 513 8.97 -20.91 -23.35
C ALA A 513 8.07 -21.94 -22.66
N GLY A 514 6.96 -21.47 -22.09
CA GLY A 514 5.92 -22.26 -21.46
C GLY A 514 6.21 -22.61 -20.01
N TRP A 515 5.43 -23.53 -19.49
CA TRP A 515 5.61 -24.10 -18.15
C TRP A 515 6.73 -25.12 -18.14
N ARG A 516 7.76 -24.93 -17.31
CA ARG A 516 9.01 -25.68 -17.34
C ARG A 516 9.47 -26.06 -15.95
N GLU A 517 9.97 -27.28 -15.80
CA GLU A 517 10.49 -27.79 -14.53
C GLU A 517 11.73 -28.66 -14.78
N SER A 518 12.78 -28.44 -14.00
CA SER A 518 14.01 -29.24 -14.09
C SER A 518 14.74 -29.32 -12.74
N GLY A 519 15.22 -30.50 -12.36
CA GLY A 519 16.02 -30.68 -11.15
C GLY A 519 15.25 -30.54 -9.83
N SER A 520 13.92 -30.71 -9.83
CA SER A 520 13.11 -30.64 -8.61
C SER A 520 13.38 -31.77 -7.64
N ALA A 521 13.43 -31.43 -6.35
CA ALA A 521 13.61 -32.39 -5.24
C ALA A 521 12.53 -32.15 -4.16
N ASP A 522 12.33 -33.10 -3.27
CA ASP A 522 11.53 -32.86 -2.06
C ASP A 522 12.30 -31.96 -1.07
N LEU A 523 11.67 -31.57 0.02
CA LEU A 523 12.29 -30.67 1.02
C LEU A 523 13.55 -31.29 1.68
N ASN A 524 13.71 -32.60 1.61
CA ASN A 524 14.90 -33.33 2.11
C ASN A 524 15.99 -33.47 1.04
N GLY A 525 15.74 -33.00 -0.19
CA GLY A 525 16.70 -33.06 -1.29
C GLY A 525 16.66 -34.34 -2.11
N LYS A 526 15.65 -35.22 -1.90
CA LYS A 526 15.49 -36.43 -2.74
C LYS A 526 14.83 -35.99 -4.07
N PRO A 527 15.36 -36.40 -5.23
CA PRO A 527 14.76 -36.08 -6.52
C PRO A 527 13.27 -36.47 -6.58
N LEU A 528 12.43 -35.58 -7.07
CA LEU A 528 11.02 -35.83 -7.27
C LEU A 528 10.76 -36.59 -8.58
N ASP A 529 9.84 -37.54 -8.54
CA ASP A 529 9.25 -38.09 -9.75
C ASP A 529 8.25 -37.09 -10.31
N VAL A 530 8.61 -36.45 -11.41
CA VAL A 530 7.78 -35.48 -12.13
C VAL A 530 7.04 -36.07 -13.33
N SER A 531 7.04 -37.41 -13.49
CA SER A 531 6.34 -38.09 -14.57
C SER A 531 4.82 -37.90 -14.55
N GLY A 532 4.27 -37.61 -13.36
CA GLY A 532 2.85 -37.28 -13.17
C GLY A 532 2.45 -35.83 -13.50
N ARG A 533 3.36 -35.00 -13.96
CA ARG A 533 3.05 -33.61 -14.37
C ARG A 533 2.12 -33.61 -15.59
N THR A 534 1.30 -32.58 -15.69
CA THR A 534 0.41 -32.41 -16.86
C THR A 534 1.20 -32.38 -18.16
N GLY A 535 0.61 -32.89 -19.26
CA GLY A 535 1.20 -32.82 -20.60
C GLY A 535 1.37 -31.40 -21.17
N TYR A 536 0.87 -30.39 -20.46
CA TYR A 536 1.08 -28.96 -20.80
C TYR A 536 2.36 -28.38 -20.20
N ALA A 537 3.14 -29.14 -19.45
CA ALA A 537 4.40 -28.74 -18.88
C ALA A 537 5.56 -29.56 -19.43
N GLY A 538 6.68 -28.89 -19.69
CA GLY A 538 7.95 -29.54 -20.03
C GLY A 538 8.74 -29.88 -18.78
N THR A 539 8.98 -31.17 -18.56
CA THR A 539 9.74 -31.67 -17.42
C THR A 539 11.13 -32.19 -17.85
N ASN A 540 12.11 -32.06 -16.95
CA ASN A 540 13.49 -32.48 -17.19
C ASN A 540 14.13 -31.86 -18.45
N LEU A 541 13.73 -30.65 -18.80
CA LEU A 541 14.32 -29.90 -19.90
C LEU A 541 15.70 -29.36 -19.54
N ASP A 542 16.58 -29.23 -20.52
CA ASP A 542 17.84 -28.49 -20.37
C ASP A 542 17.55 -26.98 -20.27
N LEU A 543 17.44 -26.46 -19.06
CA LEU A 543 17.22 -25.06 -18.78
C LEU A 543 18.52 -24.29 -18.50
N SER A 544 19.65 -24.80 -18.96
CA SER A 544 20.99 -24.20 -18.78
C SER A 544 21.08 -22.76 -19.35
N ALA A 545 20.20 -22.41 -20.29
CA ALA A 545 20.14 -21.06 -20.88
C ALA A 545 19.58 -19.98 -19.93
N ILE A 546 18.93 -20.38 -18.80
CA ILE A 546 18.31 -19.46 -17.84
C ILE A 546 18.59 -19.83 -16.37
N ASN A 547 19.65 -20.56 -16.11
CA ASN A 547 20.01 -21.09 -14.78
C ASN A 547 21.00 -20.24 -13.98
N THR A 548 21.24 -19.02 -14.39
CA THR A 548 22.05 -18.03 -13.65
C THR A 548 21.48 -16.62 -13.83
N ARG A 549 21.77 -15.70 -12.90
CA ARG A 549 21.38 -14.28 -12.97
C ARG A 549 21.73 -13.65 -14.32
N ALA A 550 22.99 -13.80 -14.76
CA ALA A 550 23.46 -13.26 -16.03
C ALA A 550 22.63 -13.73 -17.22
N LYS A 551 22.25 -15.02 -17.23
CA LYS A 551 21.46 -15.60 -18.32
C LYS A 551 19.99 -15.19 -18.26
N VAL A 552 19.38 -15.14 -17.07
CA VAL A 552 17.99 -14.69 -16.91
C VAL A 552 17.83 -13.26 -17.37
N PHE A 553 18.78 -12.39 -17.07
CA PHE A 553 18.72 -10.96 -17.40
C PHE A 553 19.53 -10.57 -18.64
N ALA A 554 19.94 -11.55 -19.44
CA ALA A 554 20.73 -11.29 -20.67
C ALA A 554 20.02 -10.38 -21.67
N GLY A 555 18.68 -10.42 -21.73
CA GLY A 555 17.87 -9.60 -22.63
C GLY A 555 17.69 -8.13 -22.21
N TRP A 556 18.12 -7.76 -21.00
CA TRP A 556 17.98 -6.37 -20.54
C TRP A 556 18.72 -5.40 -21.47
N ASN A 557 18.08 -4.24 -21.71
CA ASN A 557 18.60 -3.18 -22.56
C ASN A 557 19.06 -3.69 -23.93
N SER A 558 18.16 -4.41 -24.62
CA SER A 558 18.38 -4.93 -25.97
C SER A 558 19.58 -5.91 -26.07
N GLY A 559 19.84 -6.66 -25.00
CA GLY A 559 20.92 -7.67 -24.97
C GLY A 559 22.21 -7.19 -24.33
N ALA A 560 22.27 -5.99 -23.78
CA ALA A 560 23.42 -5.53 -23.00
C ALA A 560 23.62 -6.36 -21.72
N GLY A 561 22.52 -6.93 -21.22
CA GLY A 561 22.50 -7.76 -20.01
C GLY A 561 22.58 -6.96 -18.72
N TRP A 562 22.07 -7.57 -17.66
CA TRP A 562 22.16 -7.07 -16.29
C TRP A 562 22.46 -8.20 -15.33
N VAL A 563 23.42 -7.97 -14.43
CA VAL A 563 23.74 -8.95 -13.37
C VAL A 563 23.48 -8.24 -12.03
N PRO A 564 22.32 -8.50 -11.39
CA PRO A 564 22.05 -7.92 -10.09
C PRO A 564 23.04 -8.41 -9.03
N ALA A 565 23.33 -7.53 -8.07
CA ALA A 565 24.09 -7.83 -6.88
C ALA A 565 23.36 -7.28 -5.64
N PRO A 566 23.53 -7.94 -4.46
CA PRO A 566 22.94 -7.51 -3.20
C PRO A 566 23.31 -6.09 -2.80
#